data_3e8e286ce441ac86cac5cc0f98d3fd60
#
_entry.id   3e8e286ce441ac86cac5cc0f98d3fd60
#
_cell.length_a   1.000
_cell.length_b   1.000
_cell.length_c   1.000
_cell.angle_alpha   90.00
_cell.angle_beta   90.00
_cell.angle_gamma   90.00
#
_symmetry.space_group_name_H-M   'P 1'
#
loop_
_entity.id
_entity.type
_entity.pdbx_description
1 polymer ?
#
loop_
_entity_poly.entity_id
_entity_poly.type
_entity_poly.pdbx_seq_one_letter_code
_entity_poly.pdbx_strand_id
1 'polypeptide(L)'
;VPPDSSQSPPDPAPRPRIVALGASAGGLEALRLFFSHLPPDTGLCFLVLQHLDPERNSALPEILSRHTTLPVRLVRDRDAPQPDSVLILPPGMVPGLEHGRLRLSSRTQDRGPALPIDRFLLDLAAEEGERACAVILSGAGADGARGAEAVSRAGGLVLVQTPESAAFDGMPRAAEAAGAAHFLLAPQDMPRILLKALERRDGAAGPEAGAVAVTEMDPLFAMLHGRFGIDFRSYKPSTVSRRIERRATIRQCPDLECYARLLREEPQELDQLCHDLLIGVTSFFRDEPAFRFLEQRVIPGLLESAGEREVRVWVPACATGEEVYSLAMLFREACELRGREPRVRLFATDVHQRSLAAAAQGLYPLDAEGLTEERRRWFTREPEGLRVRPELRRMVVFAGHNLIQDPPFTRMDLVVCRNLLIYLRPEAQSRILHVFHFALRRGGVLFLGPSESLAGLEEEFEPLDRHWKIFAKRRDVCLPGRLHWPARFRPEPSPESAPDLDLAGLLERCGRDRTLALEQMRSFVEDLPRRRAEMELALERGDMRATARLARNLGETARAAGAPRLAGLAARLERSASRPDPRGVEAAAALWRALLPDLARTEAGMAGALAGRMEFPSSGA
;
A
#
# COMPACT_ATOMS: atom_id res chain seq x y z
N VAL A 1 -31.71 -2.85 -61.56
CA VAL A 1 -30.93 -2.34 -60.46
C VAL A 1 -31.51 -2.96 -59.20
N PRO A 2 -30.84 -3.86 -58.47
CA PRO A 2 -31.29 -4.36 -57.17
C PRO A 2 -31.07 -3.25 -56.10
N PRO A 3 -31.91 -3.16 -55.05
CA PRO A 3 -31.79 -2.17 -54.01
C PRO A 3 -30.57 -2.48 -53.14
N ASP A 4 -29.85 -1.43 -52.83
CA ASP A 4 -28.67 -1.38 -51.98
C ASP A 4 -29.07 -1.74 -50.52
N SER A 5 -28.68 -2.92 -50.04
CA SER A 5 -28.97 -3.44 -48.72
C SER A 5 -27.70 -3.43 -47.82
N SER A 6 -27.10 -2.22 -47.66
CA SER A 6 -25.99 -2.00 -46.72
C SER A 6 -26.32 -0.94 -45.66
N GLN A 7 -27.44 -1.11 -44.97
CA GLN A 7 -27.62 -0.43 -43.69
C GLN A 7 -27.29 -1.46 -42.58
N SER A 8 -26.11 -1.36 -42.03
CA SER A 8 -25.78 -2.02 -40.75
C SER A 8 -26.83 -1.57 -39.71
N PRO A 9 -27.32 -2.49 -38.86
CA PRO A 9 -28.24 -2.08 -37.80
C PRO A 9 -27.58 -1.02 -36.92
N PRO A 10 -28.33 0.00 -36.46
CA PRO A 10 -27.79 1.02 -35.58
C PRO A 10 -27.18 0.34 -34.35
N ASP A 11 -26.00 0.80 -33.94
CA ASP A 11 -25.35 0.37 -32.69
C ASP A 11 -26.37 0.41 -31.53
N PRO A 12 -26.48 -0.64 -30.74
CA PRO A 12 -27.42 -0.65 -29.61
C PRO A 12 -27.08 0.52 -28.68
N ALA A 13 -28.08 1.32 -28.35
CA ALA A 13 -27.94 2.46 -27.44
C ALA A 13 -27.18 2.04 -26.18
N PRO A 14 -26.25 2.87 -25.68
CA PRO A 14 -25.42 2.52 -24.53
C PRO A 14 -26.30 2.15 -23.34
N ARG A 15 -26.03 1.00 -22.73
CA ARG A 15 -26.79 0.51 -21.55
C ARG A 15 -26.64 1.51 -20.41
N PRO A 16 -27.74 1.82 -19.66
CA PRO A 16 -27.66 2.70 -18.51
C PRO A 16 -26.74 2.07 -17.44
N ARG A 17 -26.04 2.92 -16.69
CA ARG A 17 -25.26 2.47 -15.55
C ARG A 17 -26.19 2.07 -14.41
N ILE A 18 -25.89 0.94 -13.74
CA ILE A 18 -26.68 0.45 -12.62
C ILE A 18 -26.08 0.97 -11.31
N VAL A 19 -26.92 1.58 -10.47
CA VAL A 19 -26.60 1.97 -9.10
C VAL A 19 -27.37 1.06 -8.15
N ALA A 20 -26.70 0.14 -7.48
CA ALA A 20 -27.30 -0.78 -6.53
C ALA A 20 -27.31 -0.19 -5.12
N LEU A 21 -28.49 -0.04 -4.52
CA LEU A 21 -28.67 0.48 -3.15
C LEU A 21 -29.02 -0.69 -2.21
N GLY A 22 -28.07 -1.05 -1.33
CA GLY A 22 -28.26 -2.05 -0.27
C GLY A 22 -28.79 -1.40 1.00
N ALA A 23 -29.90 -1.91 1.53
CA ALA A 23 -30.54 -1.41 2.74
C ALA A 23 -31.18 -2.53 3.57
N SER A 24 -31.32 -2.34 4.89
CA SER A 24 -32.01 -3.30 5.77
C SER A 24 -32.77 -2.54 6.87
N ALA A 25 -32.58 -2.87 8.14
CA ALA A 25 -33.20 -2.18 9.26
C ALA A 25 -32.87 -0.67 9.22
N GLY A 26 -33.90 0.18 9.37
CA GLY A 26 -33.74 1.65 9.24
C GLY A 26 -33.49 2.16 7.82
N GLY A 27 -33.36 1.27 6.82
CA GLY A 27 -33.03 1.63 5.44
C GLY A 27 -34.12 2.41 4.71
N LEU A 28 -35.39 2.28 5.10
CA LEU A 28 -36.50 3.00 4.46
C LEU A 28 -36.31 4.52 4.56
N GLU A 29 -35.94 5.01 5.73
CA GLU A 29 -35.69 6.45 5.93
C GLU A 29 -34.48 6.94 5.13
N ALA A 30 -33.41 6.13 5.10
CA ALA A 30 -32.22 6.44 4.30
C ALA A 30 -32.53 6.48 2.80
N LEU A 31 -33.32 5.52 2.29
CA LEU A 31 -33.79 5.51 0.90
C LEU A 31 -34.66 6.73 0.59
N ARG A 32 -35.58 7.09 1.50
CA ARG A 32 -36.43 8.27 1.36
C ARG A 32 -35.59 9.55 1.22
N LEU A 33 -34.61 9.74 2.10
CA LEU A 33 -33.70 10.88 2.05
C LEU A 33 -32.87 10.89 0.76
N PHE A 34 -32.35 9.74 0.33
CA PHE A 34 -31.62 9.63 -0.91
C PHE A 34 -32.48 10.05 -2.12
N PHE A 35 -33.65 9.43 -2.31
CA PHE A 35 -34.47 9.69 -3.47
C PHE A 35 -35.14 11.07 -3.47
N SER A 36 -35.38 11.68 -2.32
CA SER A 36 -35.91 13.07 -2.24
C SER A 36 -34.90 14.12 -2.70
N HIS A 37 -33.61 13.80 -2.74
CA HIS A 37 -32.54 14.70 -3.19
C HIS A 37 -31.95 14.29 -4.55
N LEU A 38 -32.54 13.26 -5.20
CA LEU A 38 -32.11 12.82 -6.50
C LEU A 38 -32.80 13.68 -7.59
N PRO A 39 -32.06 14.33 -8.51
CA PRO A 39 -32.66 15.04 -9.63
C PRO A 39 -33.34 14.06 -10.63
N PRO A 40 -34.30 14.52 -11.43
CA PRO A 40 -34.76 13.77 -12.60
C PRO A 40 -33.62 13.71 -13.63
N ASP A 41 -33.71 12.95 -14.66
CA ASP A 41 -32.81 12.95 -15.82
C ASP A 41 -31.34 12.63 -15.45
N THR A 42 -31.14 11.54 -14.72
CA THR A 42 -29.80 11.08 -14.30
C THR A 42 -29.13 10.18 -15.33
N GLY A 43 -29.89 9.60 -16.24
CA GLY A 43 -29.45 8.54 -17.16
C GLY A 43 -29.12 7.20 -16.47
N LEU A 44 -29.37 7.08 -15.16
CA LEU A 44 -29.01 5.93 -14.33
C LEU A 44 -30.20 5.00 -14.10
N CYS A 45 -29.91 3.72 -13.84
CA CYS A 45 -30.88 2.78 -13.33
C CYS A 45 -30.57 2.46 -11.86
N PHE A 46 -31.50 2.73 -10.97
CA PHE A 46 -31.35 2.48 -9.53
C PHE A 46 -31.99 1.14 -9.17
N LEU A 47 -31.23 0.23 -8.56
CA LEU A 47 -31.72 -1.03 -8.06
C LEU A 47 -31.69 -1.06 -6.54
N VAL A 48 -32.86 -1.10 -5.91
CA VAL A 48 -33.01 -1.16 -4.45
C VAL A 48 -33.05 -2.61 -4.00
N LEU A 49 -32.06 -2.98 -3.20
CA LEU A 49 -31.87 -4.29 -2.58
C LEU A 49 -32.16 -4.15 -1.09
N GLN A 50 -33.36 -4.51 -0.68
CA GLN A 50 -33.75 -4.43 0.74
C GLN A 50 -34.15 -5.83 1.25
N HIS A 51 -33.71 -6.15 2.46
CA HIS A 51 -34.21 -7.33 3.17
C HIS A 51 -35.68 -7.13 3.55
N LEU A 52 -36.56 -7.75 2.80
CA LEU A 52 -38.01 -7.73 3.04
C LEU A 52 -38.47 -9.09 3.53
N ASP A 53 -39.45 -9.07 4.43
CA ASP A 53 -40.15 -10.28 4.89
C ASP A 53 -40.86 -10.95 3.73
N PRO A 54 -40.57 -12.23 3.42
CA PRO A 54 -41.19 -12.94 2.29
C PRO A 54 -42.73 -13.04 2.37
N GLU A 55 -43.28 -12.99 3.58
CA GLU A 55 -44.73 -13.18 3.81
C GLU A 55 -45.52 -11.84 3.76
N ARG A 56 -44.84 -10.70 3.59
CA ARG A 56 -45.50 -9.38 3.57
C ARG A 56 -45.38 -8.72 2.20
N ASN A 57 -46.50 -8.30 1.63
CA ASN A 57 -46.48 -7.39 0.48
C ASN A 57 -45.76 -6.09 0.86
N SER A 58 -44.74 -5.76 0.11
CA SER A 58 -43.96 -4.55 0.37
C SER A 58 -44.68 -3.32 -0.16
N ALA A 59 -45.00 -2.37 0.71
CA ALA A 59 -45.46 -1.03 0.31
C ALA A 59 -44.30 -0.10 -0.15
N LEU A 60 -43.09 -0.63 -0.29
CA LEU A 60 -41.91 0.13 -0.66
C LEU A 60 -42.04 0.86 -2.01
N PRO A 61 -42.61 0.26 -3.07
CA PRO A 61 -42.82 0.96 -4.33
C PRO A 61 -43.72 2.21 -4.18
N GLU A 62 -44.84 2.08 -3.46
CA GLU A 62 -45.78 3.20 -3.23
C GLU A 62 -45.15 4.27 -2.34
N ILE A 63 -44.31 3.90 -1.37
CA ILE A 63 -43.61 4.85 -0.51
C ILE A 63 -42.57 5.62 -1.30
N LEU A 64 -41.70 4.92 -2.04
CA LEU A 64 -40.63 5.58 -2.80
C LEU A 64 -41.15 6.42 -3.96
N SER A 65 -42.24 6.04 -4.63
CA SER A 65 -42.86 6.82 -5.70
C SER A 65 -43.35 8.21 -5.25
N ARG A 66 -43.51 8.44 -3.94
CA ARG A 66 -43.85 9.77 -3.38
C ARG A 66 -42.63 10.66 -3.16
N HIS A 67 -41.41 10.08 -3.24
CA HIS A 67 -40.16 10.75 -2.95
C HIS A 67 -39.22 10.90 -4.15
N THR A 68 -39.64 10.43 -5.32
CA THR A 68 -38.92 10.62 -6.58
C THR A 68 -39.89 10.80 -7.73
N THR A 69 -39.46 11.50 -8.78
CA THR A 69 -40.19 11.62 -10.04
C THR A 69 -39.91 10.47 -11.00
N LEU A 70 -38.90 9.64 -10.70
CA LEU A 70 -38.56 8.49 -11.51
C LEU A 70 -39.62 7.39 -11.40
N PRO A 71 -39.90 6.63 -12.48
CA PRO A 71 -40.80 5.49 -12.42
C PRO A 71 -40.25 4.39 -11.49
N VAL A 72 -41.04 4.02 -10.49
CA VAL A 72 -40.71 3.01 -9.47
C VAL A 72 -41.52 1.74 -9.74
N ARG A 73 -40.86 0.60 -9.86
CA ARG A 73 -41.51 -0.70 -10.05
C ARG A 73 -40.72 -1.86 -9.46
N LEU A 74 -41.37 -2.99 -9.27
CA LEU A 74 -40.72 -4.26 -8.93
C LEU A 74 -39.94 -4.83 -10.12
N VAL A 75 -38.77 -5.43 -9.85
CA VAL A 75 -38.00 -6.19 -10.83
C VAL A 75 -38.77 -7.42 -11.30
N ARG A 76 -38.67 -7.72 -12.58
CA ARG A 76 -39.11 -9.00 -13.18
C ARG A 76 -37.90 -9.78 -13.67
N ASP A 77 -38.03 -11.09 -13.73
CA ASP A 77 -36.94 -11.92 -14.27
C ASP A 77 -36.64 -11.53 -15.73
N ARG A 78 -35.34 -11.44 -16.03
CA ARG A 78 -34.78 -10.98 -17.32
C ARG A 78 -35.07 -9.52 -17.69
N ASP A 79 -35.45 -8.69 -16.73
CA ASP A 79 -35.61 -7.26 -16.97
C ASP A 79 -34.29 -6.65 -17.47
N ALA A 80 -34.38 -5.78 -18.48
CA ALA A 80 -33.27 -4.92 -18.88
C ALA A 80 -33.34 -3.60 -18.09
N PRO A 81 -32.26 -3.17 -17.44
CA PRO A 81 -32.18 -1.86 -16.82
C PRO A 81 -32.54 -0.74 -17.82
N GLN A 82 -33.37 0.20 -17.38
CA GLN A 82 -33.75 1.36 -18.18
C GLN A 82 -33.19 2.63 -17.54
N PRO A 83 -32.78 3.64 -18.34
CA PRO A 83 -32.36 4.92 -17.79
C PRO A 83 -33.50 5.57 -17.00
N ASP A 84 -33.14 6.37 -16.03
CA ASP A 84 -34.07 7.13 -15.19
C ASP A 84 -35.19 6.29 -14.56
N SER A 85 -34.82 5.12 -14.00
CA SER A 85 -35.77 4.20 -13.39
C SER A 85 -35.31 3.68 -12.05
N VAL A 86 -36.28 3.38 -11.16
CA VAL A 86 -36.05 2.76 -9.86
C VAL A 86 -36.68 1.37 -9.86
N LEU A 87 -35.85 0.37 -9.74
CA LEU A 87 -36.22 -1.04 -9.67
C LEU A 87 -36.11 -1.52 -8.21
N ILE A 88 -37.11 -2.24 -7.73
CA ILE A 88 -37.12 -2.76 -6.35
C ILE A 88 -37.13 -4.29 -6.39
N LEU A 89 -36.25 -4.92 -5.64
CA LEU A 89 -36.21 -6.37 -5.50
C LEU A 89 -37.49 -6.89 -4.83
N PRO A 90 -38.21 -7.85 -5.45
CA PRO A 90 -39.37 -8.46 -4.82
C PRO A 90 -39.00 -9.26 -3.55
N PRO A 91 -39.88 -9.32 -2.53
CA PRO A 91 -39.65 -10.13 -1.33
C PRO A 91 -39.36 -11.59 -1.67
N GLY A 92 -38.46 -12.24 -0.92
CA GLY A 92 -38.13 -13.66 -1.06
C GLY A 92 -37.35 -14.04 -2.33
N MET A 93 -36.94 -13.07 -3.14
CA MET A 93 -36.12 -13.30 -4.34
C MET A 93 -34.65 -12.93 -4.08
N VAL A 94 -33.76 -13.61 -4.80
CA VAL A 94 -32.32 -13.34 -4.83
C VAL A 94 -32.00 -12.78 -6.21
N PRO A 95 -31.42 -11.57 -6.31
CA PRO A 95 -31.08 -10.95 -7.57
C PRO A 95 -29.73 -11.45 -8.09
N GLY A 96 -29.57 -11.47 -9.41
CA GLY A 96 -28.31 -11.65 -10.12
C GLY A 96 -28.28 -10.75 -11.36
N LEU A 97 -27.11 -10.62 -11.96
CA LEU A 97 -26.91 -9.93 -13.24
C LEU A 97 -26.26 -10.93 -14.22
N GLU A 98 -26.84 -11.06 -15.42
CA GLU A 98 -26.30 -11.93 -16.46
C GLU A 98 -26.50 -11.29 -17.83
N HIS A 99 -25.40 -11.03 -18.52
CA HIS A 99 -25.40 -10.36 -19.83
C HIS A 99 -26.15 -9.01 -19.84
N GLY A 100 -26.04 -8.26 -18.73
CA GLY A 100 -26.68 -6.97 -18.53
C GLY A 100 -28.21 -7.06 -18.32
N ARG A 101 -28.74 -8.22 -17.95
CA ARG A 101 -30.14 -8.42 -17.59
C ARG A 101 -30.26 -8.92 -16.15
N LEU A 102 -31.27 -8.40 -15.46
CA LEU A 102 -31.54 -8.81 -14.07
C LEU A 102 -32.15 -10.23 -14.04
N ARG A 103 -31.56 -11.10 -13.23
CA ARG A 103 -32.04 -12.44 -12.99
C ARG A 103 -32.66 -12.54 -11.58
N LEU A 104 -33.75 -13.27 -11.46
CA LEU A 104 -34.39 -13.52 -10.18
C LEU A 104 -34.41 -15.02 -9.92
N SER A 105 -33.92 -15.46 -8.77
CA SER A 105 -34.02 -16.81 -8.27
C SER A 105 -34.79 -16.86 -6.94
N SER A 106 -35.47 -17.97 -6.66
CA SER A 106 -36.18 -18.13 -5.39
C SER A 106 -35.20 -18.46 -4.26
N ARG A 107 -35.36 -17.80 -3.12
CA ARG A 107 -34.56 -18.01 -1.90
C ARG A 107 -34.58 -19.47 -1.38
N THR A 108 -35.60 -20.26 -1.72
CA THR A 108 -35.73 -21.67 -1.30
C THR A 108 -34.72 -22.60 -1.97
N GLN A 109 -34.05 -22.18 -3.03
CA GLN A 109 -33.07 -22.98 -3.78
C GLN A 109 -31.61 -22.82 -3.29
N ASP A 110 -31.30 -21.82 -2.49
CA ASP A 110 -29.95 -21.57 -1.96
C ASP A 110 -29.82 -22.10 -0.51
N ARG A 111 -28.88 -23.02 -0.27
CA ARG A 111 -28.63 -23.67 1.03
C ARG A 111 -27.73 -22.84 1.98
N GLY A 112 -27.51 -21.52 1.74
CA GLY A 112 -26.65 -20.66 2.54
C GLY A 112 -27.38 -19.50 3.21
N PRO A 113 -26.70 -18.70 4.09
CA PRO A 113 -27.24 -17.45 4.58
C PRO A 113 -27.51 -16.53 3.39
N ALA A 114 -28.77 -16.06 3.30
CA ALA A 114 -29.18 -15.21 2.19
C ALA A 114 -28.58 -13.81 2.39
N LEU A 115 -27.54 -13.51 1.64
CA LEU A 115 -26.90 -12.21 1.54
C LEU A 115 -27.16 -11.65 0.13
N PRO A 116 -28.39 -11.17 -0.17
CA PRO A 116 -28.78 -10.77 -1.51
C PRO A 116 -28.04 -9.53 -2.01
N ILE A 117 -27.61 -8.66 -1.09
CA ILE A 117 -26.86 -7.45 -1.44
C ILE A 117 -25.46 -7.85 -1.89
N ASP A 118 -24.75 -8.65 -1.09
CA ASP A 118 -23.42 -9.17 -1.46
C ASP A 118 -23.47 -9.91 -2.80
N ARG A 119 -24.44 -10.79 -2.97
CA ARG A 119 -24.59 -11.61 -4.19
C ARG A 119 -24.71 -10.74 -5.43
N PHE A 120 -25.64 -9.78 -5.42
CA PHE A 120 -25.83 -8.91 -6.58
C PHE A 120 -24.61 -8.02 -6.86
N LEU A 121 -24.00 -7.46 -5.81
CA LEU A 121 -22.82 -6.59 -5.98
C LEU A 121 -21.62 -7.35 -6.52
N LEU A 122 -21.46 -8.64 -6.22
CA LEU A 122 -20.44 -9.50 -6.82
C LEU A 122 -20.66 -9.68 -8.33
N ASP A 123 -21.90 -9.99 -8.74
CA ASP A 123 -22.26 -10.11 -10.15
C ASP A 123 -22.11 -8.76 -10.88
N LEU A 124 -22.52 -7.66 -10.26
CA LEU A 124 -22.39 -6.30 -10.80
C LEU A 124 -20.91 -5.92 -11.01
N ALA A 125 -20.04 -6.25 -10.04
CA ALA A 125 -18.61 -6.01 -10.14
C ALA A 125 -17.97 -6.81 -11.27
N ALA A 126 -18.40 -8.07 -11.46
CA ALA A 126 -17.89 -8.95 -12.49
C ALA A 126 -18.30 -8.51 -13.91
N GLU A 127 -19.54 -8.05 -14.09
CA GLU A 127 -20.07 -7.67 -15.41
C GLU A 127 -19.77 -6.22 -15.81
N GLU A 128 -19.94 -5.28 -14.88
CA GLU A 128 -19.85 -3.84 -15.18
C GLU A 128 -18.47 -3.24 -14.86
N GLY A 129 -17.63 -3.93 -14.07
CA GLY A 129 -16.29 -3.47 -13.77
C GLY A 129 -16.25 -2.05 -13.22
N GLU A 130 -15.57 -1.14 -13.91
CA GLU A 130 -15.48 0.29 -13.55
C GLU A 130 -16.82 1.04 -13.62
N ARG A 131 -17.80 0.51 -14.34
CA ARG A 131 -19.15 1.07 -14.43
C ARG A 131 -20.03 0.70 -13.24
N ALA A 132 -19.65 -0.28 -12.42
CA ALA A 132 -20.39 -0.71 -11.24
C ALA A 132 -20.51 0.42 -10.21
N CYS A 133 -21.72 0.60 -9.64
CA CYS A 133 -21.97 1.56 -8.56
C CYS A 133 -22.75 0.89 -7.43
N ALA A 134 -22.25 1.04 -6.20
CA ALA A 134 -22.91 0.53 -4.99
C ALA A 134 -23.13 1.66 -3.98
N VAL A 135 -24.28 1.61 -3.31
CA VAL A 135 -24.64 2.48 -2.19
C VAL A 135 -25.05 1.60 -1.02
N ILE A 136 -24.33 1.66 0.09
CA ILE A 136 -24.64 0.90 1.31
C ILE A 136 -25.27 1.84 2.33
N LEU A 137 -26.51 1.55 2.69
CA LEU A 137 -27.31 2.34 3.62
C LEU A 137 -27.49 1.62 4.97
N SER A 138 -28.25 2.24 5.88
CA SER A 138 -28.60 1.69 7.18
C SER A 138 -29.08 0.24 7.10
N GLY A 139 -28.53 -0.61 7.97
CA GLY A 139 -28.87 -2.01 8.09
C GLY A 139 -28.14 -2.72 9.21
N ALA A 140 -28.75 -3.75 9.78
CA ALA A 140 -28.12 -4.63 10.74
C ALA A 140 -27.29 -5.70 10.03
N GLY A 141 -26.16 -6.10 10.62
CA GLY A 141 -25.29 -7.13 10.07
C GLY A 141 -24.25 -6.60 9.09
N ALA A 142 -23.80 -7.44 8.14
CA ALA A 142 -22.68 -7.15 7.25
C ALA A 142 -22.99 -7.43 5.75
N ASP A 143 -24.27 -7.64 5.38
CA ASP A 143 -24.61 -7.86 3.98
C ASP A 143 -24.30 -6.63 3.12
N GLY A 144 -23.67 -6.84 1.99
CA GLY A 144 -23.17 -5.79 1.11
C GLY A 144 -21.71 -5.40 1.32
N ALA A 145 -21.06 -5.80 2.42
CA ALA A 145 -19.67 -5.43 2.68
C ALA A 145 -18.70 -6.11 1.70
N ARG A 146 -18.84 -7.42 1.47
CA ARG A 146 -18.04 -8.18 0.51
C ARG A 146 -18.31 -7.79 -0.94
N GLY A 147 -19.57 -7.54 -1.26
CA GLY A 147 -19.98 -7.07 -2.58
C GLY A 147 -19.47 -5.65 -2.87
N ALA A 148 -19.54 -4.74 -1.90
CA ALA A 148 -18.97 -3.40 -2.00
C ALA A 148 -17.45 -3.45 -2.19
N GLU A 149 -16.75 -4.32 -1.47
CA GLU A 149 -15.30 -4.54 -1.68
C GLU A 149 -15.00 -5.01 -3.10
N ALA A 150 -15.81 -5.94 -3.64
CA ALA A 150 -15.65 -6.41 -5.02
C ALA A 150 -15.88 -5.29 -6.04
N VAL A 151 -16.93 -4.46 -5.88
CA VAL A 151 -17.17 -3.28 -6.71
C VAL A 151 -15.99 -2.30 -6.64
N SER A 152 -15.48 -2.03 -5.44
CA SER A 152 -14.31 -1.16 -5.26
C SER A 152 -13.07 -1.72 -5.95
N ARG A 153 -12.79 -3.02 -5.83
CA ARG A 153 -11.67 -3.71 -6.49
C ARG A 153 -11.79 -3.71 -8.02
N ALA A 154 -13.01 -3.86 -8.54
CA ALA A 154 -13.27 -3.79 -9.98
C ALA A 154 -13.16 -2.37 -10.56
N GLY A 155 -12.86 -1.37 -9.74
CA GLY A 155 -12.77 0.01 -10.17
C GLY A 155 -14.09 0.76 -10.12
N GLY A 156 -15.17 0.14 -9.68
CA GLY A 156 -16.49 0.74 -9.53
C GLY A 156 -16.54 1.80 -8.42
N LEU A 157 -17.70 2.43 -8.24
CA LEU A 157 -17.93 3.49 -7.25
C LEU A 157 -18.74 2.95 -6.07
N VAL A 158 -18.29 3.22 -4.83
CA VAL A 158 -18.98 2.79 -3.61
C VAL A 158 -19.21 3.99 -2.70
N LEU A 159 -20.47 4.25 -2.37
CA LEU A 159 -20.88 5.22 -1.34
C LEU A 159 -21.43 4.46 -0.14
N VAL A 160 -21.06 4.87 1.07
CA VAL A 160 -21.52 4.26 2.31
C VAL A 160 -22.12 5.33 3.20
N GLN A 161 -23.23 5.03 3.83
CA GLN A 161 -23.86 5.92 4.82
C GLN A 161 -22.92 6.09 6.00
N THR A 162 -22.76 7.33 6.51
CA THR A 162 -22.01 7.56 7.75
C THR A 162 -22.68 6.82 8.91
N PRO A 163 -21.91 6.08 9.74
CA PRO A 163 -22.47 5.34 10.87
C PRO A 163 -23.32 6.22 11.79
N GLU A 164 -22.91 7.50 12.00
CA GLU A 164 -23.60 8.45 12.88
C GLU A 164 -24.98 8.86 12.34
N SER A 165 -25.19 8.79 11.03
CA SER A 165 -26.49 9.11 10.39
C SER A 165 -27.39 7.88 10.22
N ALA A 166 -26.86 6.68 10.45
CA ALA A 166 -27.58 5.44 10.26
C ALA A 166 -28.37 5.05 11.51
N ALA A 167 -29.64 4.70 11.35
CA ALA A 167 -30.45 4.15 12.46
C ALA A 167 -29.90 2.80 12.95
N PHE A 168 -29.30 2.02 12.04
CA PHE A 168 -28.56 0.79 12.32
C PHE A 168 -27.25 0.84 11.50
N ASP A 169 -26.15 0.91 12.18
CA ASP A 169 -24.83 1.17 11.60
C ASP A 169 -24.03 -0.09 11.22
N GLY A 170 -24.58 -1.29 11.42
CA GLY A 170 -23.88 -2.56 11.15
C GLY A 170 -23.40 -2.70 9.72
N MET A 171 -24.26 -2.55 8.72
CA MET A 171 -23.87 -2.61 7.30
C MET A 171 -22.92 -1.50 6.89
N PRO A 172 -23.15 -0.21 7.24
CA PRO A 172 -22.18 0.86 7.02
C PRO A 172 -20.81 0.58 7.60
N ARG A 173 -20.71 0.20 8.88
CA ARG A 173 -19.43 -0.15 9.52
C ARG A 173 -18.72 -1.33 8.87
N ALA A 174 -19.48 -2.36 8.51
CA ALA A 174 -18.90 -3.53 7.83
C ALA A 174 -18.31 -3.16 6.46
N ALA A 175 -18.98 -2.33 5.67
CA ALA A 175 -18.49 -1.85 4.38
C ALA A 175 -17.29 -0.88 4.54
N GLU A 176 -17.29 -0.05 5.58
CA GLU A 176 -16.16 0.81 5.94
C GLU A 176 -14.95 -0.02 6.37
N ALA A 177 -15.13 -0.98 7.26
CA ALA A 177 -14.06 -1.87 7.75
C ALA A 177 -13.46 -2.72 6.63
N ALA A 178 -14.26 -3.12 5.63
CA ALA A 178 -13.77 -3.78 4.41
C ALA A 178 -12.95 -2.85 3.50
N GLY A 179 -12.81 -1.56 3.83
CA GLY A 179 -12.11 -0.57 3.01
C GLY A 179 -12.78 -0.30 1.66
N ALA A 180 -14.06 -0.66 1.53
CA ALA A 180 -14.81 -0.54 0.28
C ALA A 180 -15.27 0.88 -0.02
N ALA A 181 -15.50 1.70 1.01
CA ALA A 181 -16.10 3.02 0.91
C ALA A 181 -15.22 4.02 0.15
N HIS A 182 -15.70 4.54 -0.96
CA HIS A 182 -15.12 5.71 -1.62
C HIS A 182 -15.57 7.01 -0.95
N PHE A 183 -16.80 7.05 -0.47
CA PHE A 183 -17.38 8.18 0.24
C PHE A 183 -18.20 7.69 1.43
N LEU A 184 -18.01 8.35 2.58
CA LEU A 184 -18.87 8.22 3.77
C LEU A 184 -19.73 9.48 3.84
N LEU A 185 -21.04 9.36 3.65
CA LEU A 185 -21.93 10.50 3.47
C LEU A 185 -23.29 10.24 4.15
N ALA A 186 -23.96 11.30 4.56
CA ALA A 186 -25.37 11.21 4.92
C ALA A 186 -26.22 10.96 3.66
N PRO A 187 -27.36 10.23 3.74
CA PRO A 187 -28.12 9.81 2.55
C PRO A 187 -28.57 10.95 1.64
N GLN A 188 -28.89 12.12 2.19
CA GLN A 188 -29.29 13.30 1.43
C GLN A 188 -28.17 13.91 0.57
N ASP A 189 -26.92 13.71 0.95
CA ASP A 189 -25.76 14.25 0.24
C ASP A 189 -25.25 13.31 -0.87
N MET A 190 -25.62 12.03 -0.79
CA MET A 190 -25.15 10.99 -1.72
C MET A 190 -25.51 11.25 -3.18
N PRO A 191 -26.75 11.63 -3.56
CA PRO A 191 -27.11 11.81 -4.96
C PRO A 191 -26.23 12.84 -5.66
N ARG A 192 -26.00 13.98 -5.03
CA ARG A 192 -25.16 15.05 -5.58
C ARG A 192 -23.71 14.60 -5.78
N ILE A 193 -23.14 13.88 -4.82
CA ILE A 193 -21.76 13.38 -4.90
C ILE A 193 -21.66 12.24 -5.91
N LEU A 194 -22.64 11.34 -5.97
CA LEU A 194 -22.72 10.26 -6.95
C LEU A 194 -22.67 10.82 -8.38
N LEU A 195 -23.56 11.74 -8.71
CA LEU A 195 -23.63 12.32 -10.07
C LEU A 195 -22.33 13.05 -10.43
N LYS A 196 -21.81 13.90 -9.54
CA LYS A 196 -20.54 14.61 -9.77
C LYS A 196 -19.35 13.64 -9.96
N ALA A 197 -19.31 12.53 -9.22
CA ALA A 197 -18.27 11.52 -9.37
C ALA A 197 -18.38 10.74 -10.68
N LEU A 198 -19.61 10.49 -11.17
CA LEU A 198 -19.85 9.83 -12.45
C LEU A 198 -19.54 10.72 -13.64
N GLU A 199 -19.95 12.00 -13.62
CA GLU A 199 -19.62 12.99 -14.66
C GLU A 199 -18.09 13.10 -14.86
N ARG A 200 -17.32 13.16 -13.79
CA ARG A 200 -15.85 13.17 -13.85
C ARG A 200 -15.26 11.89 -14.45
N ARG A 201 -15.87 10.73 -14.18
CA ARG A 201 -15.42 9.44 -14.72
C ARG A 201 -15.75 9.29 -16.21
N ASP A 202 -16.92 9.72 -16.64
CA ASP A 202 -17.36 9.61 -18.04
C ASP A 202 -16.67 10.67 -18.93
N GLY A 203 -16.32 11.85 -18.39
CA GLY A 203 -15.51 12.85 -19.07
C GLY A 203 -14.02 12.48 -19.22
N ALA A 204 -13.54 11.51 -18.44
CA ALA A 204 -12.16 11.03 -18.46
C ALA A 204 -11.94 9.80 -19.37
N ALA A 205 -12.92 9.37 -20.14
CA ALA A 205 -12.89 8.13 -20.93
C ALA A 205 -12.14 8.24 -22.27
N GLY A 206 -10.94 8.89 -22.30
CA GLY A 206 -10.02 8.85 -23.44
C GLY A 206 -8.65 8.31 -23.02
N PRO A 207 -7.94 7.54 -23.85
CA PRO A 207 -6.60 7.02 -23.53
C PRO A 207 -5.55 8.13 -23.27
N GLU A 208 -5.82 9.37 -23.68
CA GLU A 208 -4.98 10.54 -23.42
C GLU A 208 -5.28 11.25 -22.07
N ALA A 209 -6.49 11.07 -21.51
CA ALA A 209 -6.88 11.69 -20.24
C ALA A 209 -6.08 11.15 -19.04
N GLY A 210 -5.65 9.88 -19.08
CA GLY A 210 -4.80 9.29 -18.04
C GLY A 210 -3.41 9.92 -17.95
N ALA A 211 -2.85 10.38 -19.05
CA ALA A 211 -1.52 11.00 -19.09
C ALA A 211 -1.58 12.47 -18.61
N VAL A 212 -2.64 13.20 -18.96
CA VAL A 212 -2.86 14.59 -18.51
C VAL A 212 -3.12 14.64 -17.00
N ALA A 213 -3.94 13.73 -16.47
CA ALA A 213 -4.24 13.66 -15.04
C ALA A 213 -2.99 13.36 -14.17
N VAL A 214 -2.02 12.62 -14.68
CA VAL A 214 -0.76 12.35 -13.95
C VAL A 214 0.11 13.59 -13.83
N THR A 215 0.20 14.40 -14.89
CA THR A 215 1.00 15.64 -14.89
C THR A 215 0.40 16.70 -13.96
N GLU A 216 -0.92 16.77 -13.86
CA GLU A 216 -1.61 17.69 -12.94
C GLU A 216 -1.40 17.28 -11.45
N MET A 217 -1.16 16.00 -11.16
CA MET A 217 -0.87 15.50 -9.81
C MET A 217 0.61 15.63 -9.40
N ASP A 218 1.53 15.97 -10.30
CA ASP A 218 2.95 16.07 -10.00
C ASP A 218 3.29 17.00 -8.82
N PRO A 219 2.63 18.17 -8.64
CA PRO A 219 2.86 19.00 -7.46
C PRO A 219 2.49 18.31 -6.15
N LEU A 220 1.41 17.51 -6.15
CA LEU A 220 0.97 16.75 -4.97
C LEU A 220 1.97 15.63 -4.66
N PHE A 221 2.42 14.91 -5.69
CA PHE A 221 3.44 13.87 -5.53
C PHE A 221 4.76 14.42 -5.03
N ALA A 222 5.16 15.62 -5.48
CA ALA A 222 6.36 16.29 -4.97
C ALA A 222 6.24 16.65 -3.47
N MET A 223 5.08 17.14 -3.02
CA MET A 223 4.81 17.42 -1.60
C MET A 223 4.85 16.15 -0.75
N LEU A 224 4.17 15.08 -1.21
CA LEU A 224 4.16 13.78 -0.52
C LEU A 224 5.57 13.18 -0.45
N HIS A 225 6.31 13.22 -1.56
CA HIS A 225 7.70 12.74 -1.58
C HIS A 225 8.61 13.55 -0.67
N GLY A 226 8.51 14.88 -0.69
CA GLY A 226 9.32 15.77 0.15
C GLY A 226 9.09 15.55 1.65
N ARG A 227 7.85 15.26 2.07
CA ARG A 227 7.50 15.07 3.48
C ARG A 227 7.66 13.64 3.99
N PHE A 228 7.30 12.63 3.18
CA PHE A 228 7.24 11.22 3.60
C PHE A 228 8.28 10.33 2.92
N GLY A 229 8.99 10.80 1.90
CA GLY A 229 9.93 10.00 1.12
C GLY A 229 9.27 8.96 0.21
N ILE A 230 7.96 9.05 -0.02
CA ILE A 230 7.20 8.06 -0.81
C ILE A 230 6.89 8.65 -2.19
N ASP A 231 7.32 7.96 -3.26
CA ASP A 231 7.00 8.35 -4.63
C ASP A 231 5.75 7.61 -5.14
N PHE A 232 4.61 8.29 -5.07
CA PHE A 232 3.33 7.75 -5.54
C PHE A 232 3.21 7.62 -7.06
N ARG A 233 4.18 8.10 -7.84
CA ARG A 233 4.25 7.83 -9.30
C ARG A 233 4.45 6.35 -9.61
N SER A 234 4.96 5.58 -8.66
CA SER A 234 5.10 4.12 -8.75
C SER A 234 3.78 3.37 -8.59
N TYR A 235 2.72 4.03 -8.14
CA TYR A 235 1.39 3.46 -7.99
C TYR A 235 0.57 3.59 -9.27
N LYS A 236 -0.45 2.76 -9.43
CA LYS A 236 -1.40 2.86 -10.55
C LYS A 236 -2.14 4.20 -10.49
N PRO A 237 -2.18 4.98 -11.57
CA PRO A 237 -2.83 6.28 -11.59
C PRO A 237 -4.29 6.24 -11.10
N SER A 238 -5.06 5.24 -11.53
CA SER A 238 -6.46 5.06 -11.13
C SER A 238 -6.64 4.84 -9.62
N THR A 239 -5.65 4.28 -8.93
CA THR A 239 -5.69 4.08 -7.47
C THR A 239 -5.45 5.40 -6.74
N VAL A 240 -4.49 6.18 -7.22
CA VAL A 240 -4.06 7.43 -6.56
C VAL A 240 -5.05 8.55 -6.84
N SER A 241 -5.45 8.74 -8.12
CA SER A 241 -6.37 9.82 -8.52
C SER A 241 -7.70 9.75 -7.75
N ARG A 242 -8.30 8.56 -7.66
CA ARG A 242 -9.56 8.37 -6.93
C ARG A 242 -9.48 8.80 -5.46
N ARG A 243 -8.36 8.55 -4.80
CA ARG A 243 -8.17 8.92 -3.38
C ARG A 243 -7.92 10.40 -3.21
N ILE A 244 -7.14 10.99 -4.11
CA ILE A 244 -6.93 12.44 -4.16
C ILE A 244 -8.26 13.15 -4.43
N GLU A 245 -9.02 12.72 -5.43
CA GLU A 245 -10.33 13.29 -5.76
C GLU A 245 -11.33 13.16 -4.61
N ARG A 246 -11.34 11.99 -3.94
CA ARG A 246 -12.14 11.79 -2.73
C ARG A 246 -11.80 12.84 -1.67
N ARG A 247 -10.51 13.03 -1.36
CA ARG A 247 -10.07 14.01 -0.36
C ARG A 247 -10.42 15.43 -0.77
N ALA A 248 -10.14 15.81 -2.02
CA ALA A 248 -10.51 17.11 -2.57
C ALA A 248 -12.02 17.37 -2.45
N THR A 249 -12.85 16.37 -2.71
CA THR A 249 -14.32 16.46 -2.58
C THR A 249 -14.73 16.63 -1.11
N ILE A 250 -14.17 15.86 -0.18
CA ILE A 250 -14.43 15.99 1.26
C ILE A 250 -14.06 17.39 1.75
N ARG A 251 -12.94 17.94 1.26
CA ARG A 251 -12.46 19.29 1.59
C ARG A 251 -13.14 20.38 0.76
N GLN A 252 -14.16 20.04 -0.04
CA GLN A 252 -14.95 20.97 -0.88
C GLN A 252 -14.10 21.76 -1.89
N CYS A 253 -12.95 21.25 -2.30
CA CYS A 253 -12.14 21.84 -3.34
C CYS A 253 -12.76 21.55 -4.72
N PRO A 254 -12.98 22.58 -5.56
CA PRO A 254 -13.60 22.42 -6.89
C PRO A 254 -12.69 21.69 -7.89
N ASP A 255 -11.37 21.82 -7.72
CA ASP A 255 -10.35 21.28 -8.60
C ASP A 255 -9.07 20.88 -7.84
N LEU A 256 -8.13 20.25 -8.53
CA LEU A 256 -6.87 19.80 -7.97
C LEU A 256 -5.93 20.95 -7.59
N GLU A 257 -6.01 22.09 -8.25
CA GLU A 257 -5.21 23.27 -7.94
C GLU A 257 -5.59 23.88 -6.59
N CYS A 258 -6.91 24.01 -6.35
CA CYS A 258 -7.46 24.39 -5.04
C CYS A 258 -6.98 23.42 -3.95
N TYR A 259 -7.07 22.11 -4.22
CA TYR A 259 -6.63 21.11 -3.25
C TYR A 259 -5.12 21.13 -3.02
N ALA A 260 -4.31 21.33 -4.05
CA ALA A 260 -2.86 21.48 -3.93
C ALA A 260 -2.47 22.72 -3.10
N ARG A 261 -3.23 23.81 -3.18
CA ARG A 261 -3.06 25.00 -2.33
C ARG A 261 -3.39 24.69 -0.87
N LEU A 262 -4.53 24.05 -0.62
CA LEU A 262 -4.94 23.62 0.71
C LEU A 262 -3.87 22.73 1.38
N LEU A 263 -3.29 21.79 0.65
CA LEU A 263 -2.24 20.90 1.16
C LEU A 263 -0.95 21.64 1.56
N ARG A 264 -0.65 22.81 0.96
CA ARG A 264 0.48 23.66 1.37
C ARG A 264 0.18 24.43 2.65
N GLU A 265 -1.07 24.85 2.83
CA GLU A 265 -1.53 25.63 3.98
C GLU A 265 -1.81 24.77 5.20
N GLU A 266 -2.30 23.53 4.99
CA GLU A 266 -2.69 22.60 6.05
C GLU A 266 -1.84 21.31 6.02
N PRO A 267 -0.70 21.26 6.74
CA PRO A 267 0.15 20.04 6.79
C PRO A 267 -0.57 18.80 7.32
N GLN A 268 -1.60 18.97 8.15
CA GLN A 268 -2.41 17.87 8.68
C GLN A 268 -3.24 17.19 7.58
N GLU A 269 -3.70 17.94 6.59
CA GLU A 269 -4.41 17.39 5.44
C GLU A 269 -3.47 16.57 4.55
N LEU A 270 -2.21 16.99 4.40
CA LEU A 270 -1.21 16.21 3.68
C LEU A 270 -0.89 14.89 4.40
N ASP A 271 -0.85 14.89 5.75
CA ASP A 271 -0.71 13.68 6.56
C ASP A 271 -1.90 12.72 6.35
N GLN A 272 -3.11 13.28 6.30
CA GLN A 272 -4.33 12.50 6.08
C GLN A 272 -4.42 11.96 4.65
N LEU A 273 -4.02 12.76 3.65
CA LEU A 273 -3.93 12.29 2.27
C LEU A 273 -2.94 11.12 2.14
N CYS A 274 -1.76 11.25 2.74
CA CYS A 274 -0.78 10.17 2.74
C CYS A 274 -1.33 8.90 3.38
N HIS A 275 -2.02 9.03 4.50
CA HIS A 275 -2.69 7.91 5.17
C HIS A 275 -3.74 7.24 4.27
N ASP A 276 -4.59 8.03 3.62
CA ASP A 276 -5.62 7.51 2.72
C ASP A 276 -5.02 6.84 1.46
N LEU A 277 -3.87 7.31 0.98
CA LEU A 277 -3.17 6.71 -0.16
C LEU A 277 -2.51 5.36 0.19
N LEU A 278 -2.06 5.19 1.44
CA LEU A 278 -1.46 3.96 1.94
C LEU A 278 -2.54 3.03 2.50
N ILE A 279 -2.98 2.08 1.69
CA ILE A 279 -4.07 1.15 2.03
C ILE A 279 -3.56 0.15 3.06
N GLY A 280 -3.99 0.29 4.32
CA GLY A 280 -3.56 -0.56 5.42
C GLY A 280 -4.59 -1.62 5.86
N VAL A 281 -5.49 -2.07 4.97
CA VAL A 281 -6.52 -3.08 5.33
C VAL A 281 -5.90 -4.46 5.43
N THR A 282 -5.89 -5.02 6.64
CA THR A 282 -5.37 -6.34 6.95
C THR A 282 -6.21 -7.01 8.04
N SER A 283 -6.11 -8.33 8.17
CA SER A 283 -6.73 -9.13 9.23
C SER A 283 -5.84 -10.31 9.61
N PHE A 284 -6.07 -10.90 10.78
CA PHE A 284 -5.38 -12.13 11.17
C PHE A 284 -5.78 -13.26 10.22
N PHE A 285 -4.78 -14.06 9.82
CA PHE A 285 -4.96 -15.23 8.95
C PHE A 285 -5.79 -14.95 7.68
N ARG A 286 -5.66 -13.76 7.12
CA ARG A 286 -6.33 -13.37 5.86
C ARG A 286 -6.08 -14.41 4.78
N ASP A 287 -7.17 -14.97 4.18
CA ASP A 287 -7.15 -16.17 3.33
C ASP A 287 -6.66 -17.42 4.12
N GLU A 288 -7.37 -17.78 5.18
CA GLU A 288 -7.02 -18.86 6.13
C GLU A 288 -6.50 -20.15 5.47
N PRO A 289 -7.09 -20.66 4.35
CA PRO A 289 -6.55 -21.85 3.68
C PRO A 289 -5.10 -21.70 3.20
N ALA A 290 -4.66 -20.49 2.82
CA ALA A 290 -3.28 -20.23 2.44
C ALA A 290 -2.33 -20.33 3.66
N PHE A 291 -2.74 -19.80 4.81
CA PHE A 291 -1.99 -19.95 6.07
C PHE A 291 -1.94 -21.38 6.54
N ARG A 292 -3.00 -22.16 6.35
CA ARG A 292 -3.04 -23.60 6.62
C ARG A 292 -2.03 -24.36 5.74
N PHE A 293 -1.88 -23.99 4.48
CA PHE A 293 -0.85 -24.55 3.62
C PHE A 293 0.56 -24.21 4.11
N LEU A 294 0.80 -22.96 4.55
CA LEU A 294 2.09 -22.58 5.18
C LEU A 294 2.38 -23.42 6.41
N GLU A 295 1.40 -23.58 7.30
CA GLU A 295 1.50 -24.35 8.55
C GLU A 295 1.88 -25.81 8.30
N GLN A 296 1.20 -26.44 7.33
CA GLN A 296 1.34 -27.89 7.10
C GLN A 296 2.52 -28.25 6.20
N ARG A 297 2.87 -27.41 5.23
CA ARG A 297 3.83 -27.76 4.17
C ARG A 297 5.10 -26.93 4.18
N VAL A 298 5.00 -25.62 4.41
CA VAL A 298 6.13 -24.70 4.22
C VAL A 298 6.96 -24.56 5.51
N ILE A 299 6.32 -24.18 6.61
CA ILE A 299 6.99 -23.92 7.89
C ILE A 299 7.78 -25.14 8.40
N PRO A 300 7.22 -26.37 8.35
CA PRO A 300 7.96 -27.57 8.74
C PRO A 300 9.27 -27.76 7.97
N GLY A 301 9.22 -27.58 6.64
CA GLY A 301 10.40 -27.70 5.77
C GLY A 301 11.44 -26.60 6.01
N LEU A 302 11.01 -25.37 6.29
CA LEU A 302 11.90 -24.25 6.62
C LEU A 302 12.63 -24.50 7.94
N LEU A 303 11.93 -24.97 8.97
CA LEU A 303 12.53 -25.30 10.28
C LEU A 303 13.51 -26.47 10.17
N GLU A 304 13.20 -27.49 9.37
CA GLU A 304 14.08 -28.64 9.14
C GLU A 304 15.34 -28.22 8.35
N SER A 305 15.18 -27.48 7.28
CA SER A 305 16.30 -27.00 6.45
C SER A 305 17.22 -26.01 7.18
N ALA A 306 16.68 -25.28 8.14
CA ALA A 306 17.45 -24.36 8.98
C ALA A 306 18.31 -25.08 10.01
N GLY A 307 17.89 -26.25 10.56
CA GLY A 307 18.59 -26.96 11.61
C GLY A 307 18.78 -26.10 12.88
N GLU A 308 20.03 -25.81 13.23
CA GLU A 308 20.39 -24.91 14.33
C GLU A 308 20.43 -23.43 13.98
N ARG A 309 20.32 -23.09 12.70
CA ARG A 309 20.35 -21.74 12.19
C ARG A 309 19.05 -21.00 12.49
N GLU A 310 19.11 -19.68 12.69
CA GLU A 310 17.91 -18.84 12.79
C GLU A 310 17.16 -18.77 11.44
N VAL A 311 15.85 -19.06 11.46
CA VAL A 311 14.95 -18.84 10.32
C VAL A 311 14.65 -17.36 10.22
N ARG A 312 14.82 -16.79 9.04
CA ARG A 312 14.64 -15.36 8.77
C ARG A 312 13.44 -15.14 7.84
N VAL A 313 12.46 -14.43 8.34
CA VAL A 313 11.21 -14.11 7.61
C VAL A 313 11.15 -12.62 7.37
N TRP A 314 10.82 -12.19 6.16
CA TRP A 314 10.58 -10.79 5.86
C TRP A 314 9.13 -10.59 5.43
N VAL A 315 8.45 -9.65 6.09
CA VAL A 315 7.06 -9.26 5.82
C VAL A 315 7.05 -7.76 5.47
N PRO A 316 7.27 -7.42 4.20
CA PRO A 316 7.14 -6.05 3.73
C PRO A 316 5.68 -5.64 3.59
N ALA A 317 5.40 -4.33 3.77
CA ALA A 317 4.07 -3.73 3.82
C ALA A 317 3.17 -4.40 4.89
N CYS A 318 3.72 -4.56 6.08
CA CYS A 318 3.09 -5.29 7.18
C CYS A 318 1.88 -4.59 7.80
N ALA A 319 1.56 -3.37 7.40
CA ALA A 319 0.48 -2.54 7.93
C ALA A 319 0.45 -2.52 9.47
N THR A 320 -0.69 -2.86 10.08
CA THR A 320 -0.90 -2.92 11.53
C THR A 320 -0.45 -4.21 12.19
N GLY A 321 0.17 -5.14 11.44
CA GLY A 321 0.93 -6.28 11.96
C GLY A 321 0.19 -7.60 12.10
N GLU A 322 -1.09 -7.69 11.74
CA GLU A 322 -1.92 -8.91 11.87
C GLU A 322 -1.30 -10.09 11.11
N GLU A 323 -0.81 -9.87 9.88
CA GLU A 323 -0.15 -10.90 9.09
C GLU A 323 1.17 -11.37 9.73
N VAL A 324 1.94 -10.43 10.27
CA VAL A 324 3.20 -10.75 10.96
C VAL A 324 2.97 -11.61 12.19
N TYR A 325 2.00 -11.25 13.02
CA TYR A 325 1.68 -12.02 14.21
C TYR A 325 1.01 -13.36 13.89
N SER A 326 0.26 -13.44 12.79
CA SER A 326 -0.26 -14.72 12.27
C SER A 326 0.89 -15.68 11.95
N LEU A 327 1.94 -15.20 11.27
CA LEU A 327 3.14 -15.99 10.99
C LEU A 327 3.90 -16.33 12.27
N ALA A 328 4.05 -15.38 13.20
CA ALA A 328 4.73 -15.63 14.47
C ALA A 328 4.05 -16.74 15.29
N MET A 329 2.70 -16.76 15.32
CA MET A 329 1.92 -17.82 15.93
C MET A 329 2.21 -19.18 15.29
N LEU A 330 2.15 -19.28 13.95
CA LEU A 330 2.41 -20.54 13.25
C LEU A 330 3.83 -21.07 13.49
N PHE A 331 4.83 -20.20 13.44
CA PHE A 331 6.20 -20.61 13.73
C PHE A 331 6.37 -21.06 15.19
N ARG A 332 5.75 -20.35 16.13
CA ARG A 332 5.79 -20.72 17.54
C ARG A 332 5.12 -22.09 17.78
N GLU A 333 3.93 -22.28 17.25
CA GLU A 333 3.17 -23.54 17.33
C GLU A 333 3.96 -24.70 16.71
N ALA A 334 4.57 -24.51 15.54
CA ALA A 334 5.40 -25.51 14.88
C ALA A 334 6.67 -25.87 15.68
N CYS A 335 7.25 -24.93 16.42
CA CYS A 335 8.39 -25.18 17.29
C CYS A 335 7.96 -25.93 18.57
N GLU A 336 6.81 -25.54 19.17
CA GLU A 336 6.23 -26.22 20.34
C GLU A 336 5.96 -27.71 20.06
N LEU A 337 5.36 -28.02 18.91
CA LEU A 337 5.11 -29.41 18.47
C LEU A 337 6.40 -30.23 18.33
N ARG A 338 7.54 -29.59 18.13
CA ARG A 338 8.87 -30.24 18.01
C ARG A 338 9.67 -30.22 19.31
N GLY A 339 9.11 -29.66 20.39
CA GLY A 339 9.82 -29.52 21.68
C GLY A 339 11.08 -28.62 21.58
N ARG A 340 11.09 -27.63 20.65
CA ARG A 340 12.23 -26.75 20.42
C ARG A 340 11.86 -25.30 20.71
N GLU A 341 12.82 -24.53 21.25
CA GLU A 341 12.66 -23.06 21.31
C GLU A 341 12.76 -22.45 19.92
N PRO A 342 11.92 -21.46 19.60
CA PRO A 342 11.90 -20.84 18.28
C PRO A 342 13.16 -20.00 18.03
N ARG A 343 13.99 -20.45 17.09
CA ARG A 343 15.06 -19.65 16.50
C ARG A 343 14.54 -19.01 15.20
N VAL A 344 13.61 -18.09 15.35
CA VAL A 344 12.91 -17.43 14.23
C VAL A 344 12.90 -15.94 14.45
N ARG A 345 13.26 -15.18 13.43
CA ARG A 345 13.23 -13.72 13.42
C ARG A 345 12.39 -13.23 12.26
N LEU A 346 11.33 -12.47 12.58
CA LEU A 346 10.47 -11.82 11.58
C LEU A 346 10.85 -10.35 11.46
N PHE A 347 11.19 -9.91 10.26
CA PHE A 347 11.43 -8.52 9.93
C PHE A 347 10.15 -7.98 9.26
N ALA A 348 9.42 -7.17 10.00
CA ALA A 348 8.18 -6.56 9.58
C ALA A 348 8.43 -5.12 9.18
N THR A 349 8.15 -4.77 7.94
CA THR A 349 8.48 -3.44 7.42
C THR A 349 7.31 -2.78 6.71
N ASP A 350 7.20 -1.47 6.89
CA ASP A 350 6.24 -0.64 6.19
C ASP A 350 6.79 0.78 6.00
N VAL A 351 6.23 1.54 5.06
CA VAL A 351 6.53 2.97 4.91
C VAL A 351 5.69 3.81 5.86
N HIS A 352 4.56 3.29 6.34
CA HIS A 352 3.59 4.01 7.16
C HIS A 352 3.94 3.91 8.67
N GLN A 353 4.57 4.95 9.21
CA GLN A 353 5.06 4.97 10.59
C GLN A 353 3.98 4.77 11.65
N ARG A 354 2.74 5.28 11.43
CA ARG A 354 1.62 5.10 12.37
C ARG A 354 1.19 3.63 12.45
N SER A 355 1.12 2.95 11.30
CA SER A 355 0.81 1.51 11.25
C SER A 355 1.88 0.68 11.96
N LEU A 356 3.16 0.99 11.72
CA LEU A 356 4.27 0.35 12.43
C LEU A 356 4.22 0.57 13.94
N ALA A 357 3.86 1.76 14.40
CA ALA A 357 3.70 2.05 15.82
C ALA A 357 2.55 1.22 16.44
N ALA A 358 1.40 1.11 15.75
CA ALA A 358 0.28 0.27 16.17
C ALA A 358 0.67 -1.22 16.19
N ALA A 359 1.34 -1.71 15.14
CA ALA A 359 1.85 -3.07 15.06
C ALA A 359 2.84 -3.38 16.21
N ALA A 360 3.75 -2.46 16.53
CA ALA A 360 4.70 -2.62 17.61
C ALA A 360 4.04 -2.59 19.01
N GLN A 361 2.95 -1.84 19.18
CA GLN A 361 2.13 -1.90 20.39
C GLN A 361 1.48 -3.27 20.54
N GLY A 362 1.04 -3.87 19.43
CA GLY A 362 0.42 -5.19 19.39
C GLY A 362 -0.89 -5.26 20.18
N LEU A 363 -1.69 -4.19 20.15
CA LEU A 363 -3.00 -4.09 20.79
C LEU A 363 -4.08 -4.08 19.71
N TYR A 364 -5.00 -5.02 19.78
CA TYR A 364 -6.04 -5.24 18.78
C TYR A 364 -7.43 -5.26 19.42
N PRO A 365 -8.52 -4.98 18.66
CA PRO A 365 -9.88 -5.06 19.16
C PRO A 365 -10.22 -6.47 19.72
N LEU A 366 -11.17 -6.52 20.65
CA LEU A 366 -11.62 -7.80 21.25
C LEU A 366 -12.25 -8.75 20.25
N ASP A 367 -12.85 -8.21 19.19
CA ASP A 367 -13.50 -8.88 18.06
C ASP A 367 -12.59 -8.96 16.83
N ALA A 368 -11.26 -8.85 17.01
CA ALA A 368 -10.30 -8.89 15.90
C ALA A 368 -10.57 -10.06 14.95
N GLU A 369 -10.77 -9.71 13.67
CA GLU A 369 -11.16 -10.65 12.62
C GLU A 369 -10.06 -11.70 12.36
N GLY A 370 -10.45 -12.95 12.12
CA GLY A 370 -9.56 -14.06 11.79
C GLY A 370 -8.92 -14.76 12.99
N LEU A 371 -9.13 -14.29 14.23
CA LEU A 371 -8.64 -14.97 15.43
C LEU A 371 -9.61 -16.04 15.92
N THR A 372 -9.20 -17.30 15.84
CA THR A 372 -9.92 -18.42 16.46
C THR A 372 -9.74 -18.40 17.98
N GLU A 373 -10.69 -19.02 18.70
CA GLU A 373 -10.62 -19.10 20.17
C GLU A 373 -9.32 -19.78 20.67
N GLU A 374 -8.86 -20.80 19.96
CA GLU A 374 -7.62 -21.49 20.25
C GLU A 374 -6.39 -20.55 20.14
N ARG A 375 -6.33 -19.70 19.12
CA ARG A 375 -5.21 -18.76 18.88
C ARG A 375 -5.26 -17.54 19.78
N ARG A 376 -6.39 -17.26 20.43
CA ARG A 376 -6.51 -16.21 21.46
C ARG A 376 -5.61 -16.46 22.67
N ARG A 377 -5.12 -17.70 22.88
CA ARG A 377 -4.09 -18.02 23.89
C ARG A 377 -2.82 -17.18 23.75
N TRP A 378 -2.54 -16.67 22.57
CA TRP A 378 -1.37 -15.83 22.26
C TRP A 378 -1.56 -14.36 22.61
N PHE A 379 -2.70 -14.03 23.19
CA PHE A 379 -3.03 -12.69 23.61
C PHE A 379 -3.32 -12.64 25.11
N THR A 380 -3.08 -11.46 25.71
CA THR A 380 -3.54 -11.11 27.03
C THR A 380 -4.72 -10.16 26.86
N ARG A 381 -5.84 -10.43 27.51
CA ARG A 381 -7.00 -9.53 27.49
C ARG A 381 -6.74 -8.33 28.40
N GLU A 382 -6.85 -7.14 27.84
CA GLU A 382 -6.75 -5.85 28.53
C GLU A 382 -8.07 -5.08 28.41
N PRO A 383 -8.32 -4.02 29.20
CA PRO A 383 -9.53 -3.21 29.07
C PRO A 383 -9.72 -2.61 27.68
N GLU A 384 -8.61 -2.28 27.00
CA GLU A 384 -8.57 -1.63 25.69
C GLU A 384 -8.57 -2.64 24.53
N GLY A 385 -8.44 -3.96 24.78
CA GLY A 385 -8.40 -4.96 23.72
C GLY A 385 -7.60 -6.23 24.02
N LEU A 386 -7.09 -6.85 22.98
CA LEU A 386 -6.24 -8.03 23.00
C LEU A 386 -4.79 -7.63 22.75
N ARG A 387 -3.92 -7.77 23.74
CA ARG A 387 -2.48 -7.52 23.58
C ARG A 387 -1.72 -8.80 23.24
N VAL A 388 -0.93 -8.75 22.18
CA VAL A 388 -0.03 -9.85 21.80
C VAL A 388 0.98 -10.14 22.91
N ARG A 389 1.14 -11.41 23.27
CA ARG A 389 2.06 -11.82 24.32
C ARG A 389 3.53 -11.55 23.99
N PRO A 390 4.37 -11.29 25.02
CA PRO A 390 5.77 -10.96 24.85
C PRO A 390 6.57 -12.02 24.08
N GLU A 391 6.18 -13.29 24.16
CA GLU A 391 6.83 -14.40 23.47
C GLU A 391 6.81 -14.23 21.95
N LEU A 392 5.67 -13.82 21.37
CA LEU A 392 5.55 -13.51 19.94
C LEU A 392 6.21 -12.18 19.59
N ARG A 393 6.02 -11.15 20.43
CA ARG A 393 6.60 -9.82 20.17
C ARG A 393 8.12 -9.84 20.08
N ARG A 394 8.81 -10.70 20.86
CA ARG A 394 10.27 -10.86 20.81
C ARG A 394 10.77 -11.47 19.51
N MET A 395 9.93 -12.20 18.78
CA MET A 395 10.26 -12.77 17.47
C MET A 395 10.26 -11.73 16.36
N VAL A 396 9.59 -10.57 16.54
CA VAL A 396 9.32 -9.57 15.49
C VAL A 396 10.17 -8.32 15.69
N VAL A 397 10.73 -7.82 14.60
CA VAL A 397 11.43 -6.53 14.51
C VAL A 397 10.66 -5.65 13.52
N PHE A 398 10.10 -4.55 14.01
CA PHE A 398 9.42 -3.56 13.17
C PHE A 398 10.40 -2.47 12.73
N ALA A 399 10.39 -2.11 11.44
CA ALA A 399 11.25 -1.08 10.88
C ALA A 399 10.58 -0.33 9.72
N GLY A 400 10.81 0.98 9.64
CA GLY A 400 10.46 1.77 8.46
C GLY A 400 11.32 1.34 7.27
N HIS A 401 10.69 1.03 6.13
CA HIS A 401 11.40 0.57 4.94
C HIS A 401 10.56 0.80 3.69
N ASN A 402 11.16 1.41 2.68
CA ASN A 402 10.55 1.64 1.38
C ASN A 402 11.05 0.60 0.38
N LEU A 403 10.18 -0.33 -0.01
CA LEU A 403 10.51 -1.43 -0.94
C LEU A 403 11.07 -0.98 -2.30
N ILE A 404 10.71 0.24 -2.73
CA ILE A 404 11.12 0.77 -4.04
C ILE A 404 12.50 1.44 -3.95
N GLN A 405 12.86 1.98 -2.77
CA GLN A 405 14.04 2.84 -2.61
C GLN A 405 15.12 2.23 -1.72
N ASP A 406 14.74 1.48 -0.67
CA ASP A 406 15.68 0.98 0.31
C ASP A 406 16.28 -0.37 -0.07
N PRO A 407 17.51 -0.67 0.38
CA PRO A 407 18.14 -1.96 0.12
C PRO A 407 17.38 -3.10 0.82
N PRO A 408 17.25 -4.28 0.19
CA PRO A 408 16.54 -5.40 0.76
C PRO A 408 17.27 -6.03 1.94
N PHE A 409 16.50 -6.69 2.78
CA PHE A 409 17.05 -7.70 3.67
C PHE A 409 17.62 -8.86 2.86
N THR A 410 18.64 -9.53 3.37
CA THR A 410 19.29 -10.64 2.65
C THR A 410 19.20 -11.95 3.42
N ARG A 411 19.40 -13.08 2.72
CA ARG A 411 19.39 -14.43 3.28
C ARG A 411 18.07 -14.76 3.99
N MET A 412 16.94 -14.38 3.38
CA MET A 412 15.62 -14.72 3.89
C MET A 412 15.23 -16.14 3.51
N ASP A 413 14.61 -16.83 4.47
CA ASP A 413 14.01 -18.16 4.27
C ASP A 413 12.58 -18.04 3.73
N LEU A 414 11.88 -16.98 4.14
CA LEU A 414 10.51 -16.67 3.70
C LEU A 414 10.37 -15.17 3.50
N VAL A 415 9.77 -14.78 2.36
CA VAL A 415 9.28 -13.42 2.11
C VAL A 415 7.79 -13.50 1.90
N VAL A 416 7.03 -12.70 2.66
CA VAL A 416 5.56 -12.63 2.57
C VAL A 416 5.17 -11.22 2.20
N CYS A 417 4.72 -11.02 0.96
CA CYS A 417 4.24 -9.73 0.48
C CYS A 417 2.91 -9.93 -0.24
N ARG A 418 1.84 -9.63 0.45
CA ARG A 418 0.48 -9.91 -0.04
C ARG A 418 -0.35 -8.63 -0.15
N ASN A 419 -1.13 -8.56 -1.22
CA ASN A 419 -2.08 -7.47 -1.46
C ASN A 419 -1.45 -6.06 -1.55
N LEU A 420 -0.16 -5.96 -1.89
CA LEU A 420 0.54 -4.71 -2.14
C LEU A 420 0.76 -4.47 -3.64
N LEU A 421 1.27 -5.48 -4.37
CA LEU A 421 1.69 -5.33 -5.76
C LEU A 421 0.54 -4.94 -6.68
N ILE A 422 -0.70 -5.32 -6.32
CA ILE A 422 -1.91 -4.96 -7.07
C ILE A 422 -2.11 -3.44 -7.24
N TYR A 423 -1.55 -2.62 -6.37
CA TYR A 423 -1.66 -1.16 -6.40
C TYR A 423 -0.53 -0.48 -7.18
N LEU A 424 0.50 -1.23 -7.56
CA LEU A 424 1.71 -0.70 -8.18
C LEU A 424 1.67 -0.84 -9.70
N ARG A 425 2.40 0.03 -10.40
CA ARG A 425 2.62 -0.09 -11.85
C ARG A 425 3.46 -1.33 -12.16
N PRO A 426 3.36 -1.92 -13.37
CA PRO A 426 4.09 -3.13 -13.75
C PRO A 426 5.61 -3.02 -13.57
N GLU A 427 6.20 -1.84 -13.83
CA GLU A 427 7.63 -1.59 -13.68
C GLU A 427 8.05 -1.67 -12.20
N ALA A 428 7.24 -1.13 -11.29
CA ALA A 428 7.48 -1.19 -9.85
C ALA A 428 7.28 -2.61 -9.32
N GLN A 429 6.26 -3.34 -9.80
CA GLN A 429 6.05 -4.75 -9.46
C GLN A 429 7.26 -5.60 -9.86
N SER A 430 7.70 -5.50 -11.11
CA SER A 430 8.86 -6.24 -11.61
C SER A 430 10.12 -5.94 -10.77
N ARG A 431 10.36 -4.66 -10.43
CA ARG A 431 11.48 -4.26 -9.60
C ARG A 431 11.43 -4.89 -8.21
N ILE A 432 10.28 -4.85 -7.54
CA ILE A 432 10.08 -5.42 -6.20
C ILE A 432 10.28 -6.95 -6.23
N LEU A 433 9.80 -7.63 -7.24
CA LEU A 433 9.98 -9.07 -7.39
C LEU A 433 11.46 -9.46 -7.59
N HIS A 434 12.24 -8.65 -8.30
CA HIS A 434 13.70 -8.82 -8.37
C HIS A 434 14.36 -8.61 -7.00
N VAL A 435 13.89 -7.65 -6.20
CA VAL A 435 14.31 -7.43 -4.81
C VAL A 435 14.03 -8.66 -3.95
N PHE A 436 12.84 -9.27 -4.07
CA PHE A 436 12.49 -10.48 -3.33
C PHE A 436 13.32 -11.68 -3.76
N HIS A 437 13.55 -11.85 -5.08
CA HIS A 437 14.44 -12.88 -5.58
C HIS A 437 15.84 -12.72 -5.00
N PHE A 438 16.40 -11.51 -4.97
CA PHE A 438 17.70 -11.24 -4.36
C PHE A 438 17.71 -11.49 -2.85
N ALA A 439 16.64 -11.10 -2.14
CA ALA A 439 16.51 -11.25 -0.68
C ALA A 439 16.51 -12.72 -0.24
N LEU A 440 15.80 -13.57 -1.00
CA LEU A 440 15.65 -14.99 -0.70
C LEU A 440 16.93 -15.78 -0.97
N ARG A 441 17.22 -16.75 -0.11
CA ARG A 441 18.21 -17.79 -0.39
C ARG A 441 17.63 -18.83 -1.36
N ARG A 442 18.47 -19.67 -1.94
CA ARG A 442 18.02 -20.83 -2.73
C ARG A 442 17.14 -21.74 -1.84
N GLY A 443 16.01 -22.16 -2.37
CA GLY A 443 14.99 -22.92 -1.63
C GLY A 443 14.15 -22.08 -0.66
N GLY A 444 14.45 -20.77 -0.52
CA GLY A 444 13.61 -19.84 0.23
C GLY A 444 12.26 -19.60 -0.47
N VAL A 445 11.23 -19.29 0.31
CA VAL A 445 9.84 -19.24 -0.15
C VAL A 445 9.37 -17.81 -0.31
N LEU A 446 8.68 -17.53 -1.42
CA LEU A 446 7.95 -16.30 -1.68
C LEU A 446 6.45 -16.58 -1.59
N PHE A 447 5.73 -15.83 -0.77
CA PHE A 447 4.28 -15.89 -0.63
C PHE A 447 3.65 -14.56 -1.02
N LEU A 448 2.88 -14.58 -2.11
CA LEU A 448 2.18 -13.42 -2.66
C LEU A 448 0.68 -13.50 -2.40
N GLY A 449 -0.05 -12.41 -2.62
CA GLY A 449 -1.50 -12.39 -2.58
C GLY A 449 -2.13 -13.12 -3.77
N PRO A 450 -3.38 -13.60 -3.65
CA PRO A 450 -4.02 -14.46 -4.66
C PRO A 450 -4.17 -13.80 -6.04
N SER A 451 -4.26 -12.47 -6.10
CA SER A 451 -4.38 -11.68 -7.34
C SER A 451 -3.03 -11.16 -7.87
N GLU A 452 -1.93 -11.57 -7.28
CA GLU A 452 -0.58 -11.15 -7.66
C GLU A 452 0.13 -12.20 -8.53
N SER A 453 1.17 -11.81 -9.25
CA SER A 453 1.92 -12.68 -10.16
C SER A 453 3.41 -12.42 -10.07
N LEU A 454 4.22 -13.32 -10.63
CA LEU A 454 5.69 -13.22 -10.64
C LEU A 454 6.24 -12.24 -11.69
N ALA A 455 5.38 -11.62 -12.51
CA ALA A 455 5.71 -10.57 -13.49
C ALA A 455 6.98 -10.87 -14.33
N GLY A 456 7.08 -12.07 -14.89
CA GLY A 456 8.18 -12.50 -15.77
C GLY A 456 9.33 -13.24 -15.05
N LEU A 457 9.19 -13.58 -13.77
CA LEU A 457 10.17 -14.40 -13.02
C LEU A 457 9.72 -15.84 -12.80
N GLU A 458 8.82 -16.36 -13.64
CA GLU A 458 8.26 -17.71 -13.51
C GLU A 458 9.34 -18.81 -13.61
N GLU A 459 10.41 -18.59 -14.35
CA GLU A 459 11.53 -19.54 -14.49
C GLU A 459 12.40 -19.61 -13.23
N GLU A 460 12.46 -18.54 -12.43
CA GLU A 460 13.27 -18.44 -11.23
C GLU A 460 12.61 -19.06 -10.00
N PHE A 461 11.31 -19.32 -10.10
CA PHE A 461 10.51 -19.81 -8.99
C PHE A 461 9.79 -21.12 -9.35
N GLU A 462 9.76 -22.04 -8.41
CA GLU A 462 8.99 -23.27 -8.46
C GLU A 462 7.69 -23.10 -7.68
N PRO A 463 6.51 -23.31 -8.29
CA PRO A 463 5.26 -23.20 -7.57
C PRO A 463 5.10 -24.36 -6.59
N LEU A 464 4.99 -24.02 -5.29
CA LEU A 464 4.57 -24.95 -4.24
C LEU A 464 3.04 -25.02 -4.21
N ASP A 465 2.37 -23.90 -4.41
CA ASP A 465 0.93 -23.80 -4.62
C ASP A 465 0.61 -22.66 -5.58
N ARG A 466 -0.02 -22.97 -6.72
CA ARG A 466 -0.37 -21.98 -7.76
C ARG A 466 -1.58 -21.15 -7.40
N HIS A 467 -2.52 -21.73 -6.66
CA HIS A 467 -3.74 -21.04 -6.25
C HIS A 467 -3.41 -19.95 -5.21
N TRP A 468 -2.67 -20.34 -4.18
CA TRP A 468 -2.29 -19.44 -3.09
C TRP A 468 -1.03 -18.63 -3.36
N LYS A 469 -0.44 -18.74 -4.56
CA LYS A 469 0.74 -17.97 -4.98
C LYS A 469 1.94 -18.14 -4.07
N ILE A 470 2.24 -19.38 -3.70
CA ILE A 470 3.38 -19.76 -2.87
C ILE A 470 4.43 -20.41 -3.76
N PHE A 471 5.66 -19.89 -3.75
CA PHE A 471 6.73 -20.27 -4.67
C PHE A 471 8.05 -20.49 -3.94
N ALA A 472 8.86 -21.48 -4.36
CA ALA A 472 10.21 -21.67 -3.89
C ALA A 472 11.23 -21.13 -4.89
N LYS A 473 12.26 -20.41 -4.44
CA LYS A 473 13.36 -19.93 -5.29
C LYS A 473 14.23 -21.10 -5.78
N ARG A 474 14.39 -21.24 -7.09
CA ARG A 474 15.12 -22.35 -7.71
C ARG A 474 16.64 -22.21 -7.64
N ARG A 475 17.17 -21.02 -7.89
CA ARG A 475 18.62 -20.81 -8.06
C ARG A 475 19.09 -19.43 -7.59
N ASP A 476 20.37 -19.36 -7.18
CA ASP A 476 21.03 -18.12 -6.80
C ASP A 476 21.75 -17.53 -8.04
N VAL A 477 20.98 -16.85 -8.88
CA VAL A 477 21.50 -16.11 -10.02
C VAL A 477 21.36 -14.61 -9.78
N CYS A 478 22.35 -13.84 -10.21
CA CYS A 478 22.22 -12.40 -10.31
C CYS A 478 21.44 -12.10 -11.59
N LEU A 479 20.19 -11.69 -11.47
CA LEU A 479 19.35 -11.39 -12.64
C LEU A 479 19.86 -10.13 -13.32
N PRO A 480 20.14 -10.17 -14.64
CA PRO A 480 20.72 -9.04 -15.34
C PRO A 480 19.78 -7.82 -15.37
N GLY A 481 20.29 -6.68 -15.02
CA GLY A 481 19.94 -5.41 -15.66
C GLY A 481 18.87 -4.52 -15.04
N ARG A 482 18.24 -4.82 -13.86
CA ARG A 482 17.18 -3.91 -13.33
C ARG A 482 17.28 -3.49 -11.86
N LEU A 483 18.24 -3.94 -11.12
CA LEU A 483 18.56 -3.40 -9.78
C LEU A 483 19.46 -2.16 -9.94
N HIS A 484 18.95 -1.13 -10.59
CA HIS A 484 19.54 0.20 -10.48
C HIS A 484 19.12 0.75 -9.10
N TRP A 485 19.91 0.44 -8.10
CA TRP A 485 19.86 1.19 -6.85
C TRP A 485 20.24 2.63 -7.20
N PRO A 486 19.48 3.65 -6.73
CA PRO A 486 19.96 5.02 -6.73
C PRO A 486 21.39 4.99 -6.17
N ALA A 487 22.29 5.78 -6.70
CA ALA A 487 23.71 5.79 -6.31
C ALA A 487 23.95 5.94 -4.79
N ARG A 488 22.92 6.31 -4.04
CA ARG A 488 22.87 6.31 -2.57
C ARG A 488 23.00 4.92 -1.92
N PHE A 489 22.79 3.82 -2.67
CA PHE A 489 22.74 2.45 -2.14
C PHE A 489 23.62 1.45 -2.92
N ARG A 490 24.61 1.90 -3.68
CA ARG A 490 25.75 1.00 -3.89
C ARG A 490 26.27 0.71 -2.47
N PRO A 491 26.45 -0.59 -2.06
CA PRO A 491 27.15 -0.86 -0.82
C PRO A 491 28.43 -0.03 -0.91
N GLU A 492 28.55 0.94 -0.02
CA GLU A 492 29.83 1.65 0.06
C GLU A 492 30.87 0.56 0.21
N PRO A 493 31.88 0.49 -0.66
CA PRO A 493 32.97 -0.43 -0.46
C PRO A 493 33.39 -0.26 0.97
N SER A 494 33.73 -1.36 1.68
CA SER A 494 34.17 -1.22 3.08
C SER A 494 35.17 -0.06 3.10
N PRO A 495 35.18 0.79 4.12
CA PRO A 495 36.11 1.94 4.13
C PRO A 495 37.55 1.53 3.84
N GLU A 496 37.87 0.26 4.08
CA GLU A 496 39.19 -0.37 3.81
C GLU A 496 39.42 -0.68 2.32
N SER A 497 38.36 -0.89 1.52
CA SER A 497 38.45 -1.19 0.07
C SER A 497 38.04 -0.02 -0.84
N ALA A 498 37.54 1.07 -0.29
CA ALA A 498 37.18 2.25 -1.05
C ALA A 498 38.46 3.04 -1.48
N PRO A 499 38.51 3.61 -2.69
CA PRO A 499 39.60 4.46 -3.08
C PRO A 499 39.63 5.75 -2.23
N ASP A 500 40.82 6.29 -1.99
CA ASP A 500 40.96 7.55 -1.26
C ASP A 500 40.28 8.71 -2.02
N LEU A 501 40.37 8.71 -3.36
CA LEU A 501 39.69 9.64 -4.26
C LEU A 501 39.01 8.91 -5.41
N ASP A 502 37.80 9.31 -5.73
CA ASP A 502 36.99 8.89 -6.89
C ASP A 502 36.75 10.08 -7.81
N LEU A 503 37.73 10.39 -8.65
CA LEU A 503 37.66 11.51 -9.59
C LEU A 503 36.64 11.30 -10.71
N ALA A 504 36.43 10.03 -11.13
CA ALA A 504 35.42 9.69 -12.14
C ALA A 504 33.99 9.93 -11.62
N GLY A 505 33.67 9.39 -10.46
CA GLY A 505 32.38 9.60 -9.83
C GLY A 505 32.13 11.05 -9.41
N LEU A 506 33.17 11.79 -9.03
CA LEU A 506 33.07 13.24 -8.77
C LEU A 506 32.69 14.00 -10.05
N LEU A 507 33.38 13.71 -11.15
CA LEU A 507 33.13 14.37 -12.44
C LEU A 507 31.72 14.09 -12.95
N GLU A 508 31.23 12.85 -12.81
CA GLU A 508 29.84 12.49 -13.15
C GLU A 508 28.82 13.25 -12.32
N ARG A 509 29.03 13.36 -10.99
CA ARG A 509 28.14 14.13 -10.09
C ARG A 509 28.13 15.63 -10.39
N CYS A 510 29.20 16.16 -10.92
CA CYS A 510 29.31 17.55 -11.37
C CYS A 510 28.83 17.76 -12.82
N GLY A 511 28.11 16.81 -13.40
CA GLY A 511 27.60 16.91 -14.78
C GLY A 511 28.72 16.96 -15.83
N ARG A 512 29.87 16.34 -15.54
CA ARG A 512 31.12 16.37 -16.33
C ARG A 512 31.79 17.74 -16.41
N ASP A 513 31.41 18.69 -15.53
CA ASP A 513 32.09 19.97 -15.40
C ASP A 513 33.30 19.83 -14.48
N ARG A 514 34.50 19.88 -15.11
CA ARG A 514 35.78 19.78 -14.41
C ARG A 514 36.04 20.97 -13.48
N THR A 515 35.57 22.16 -13.85
CA THR A 515 35.75 23.38 -13.03
C THR A 515 34.99 23.26 -11.73
N LEU A 516 33.74 22.83 -11.81
CA LEU A 516 32.89 22.61 -10.65
C LEU A 516 33.44 21.48 -9.75
N ALA A 517 33.97 20.41 -10.33
CA ALA A 517 34.59 19.32 -9.57
C ALA A 517 35.83 19.82 -8.79
N LEU A 518 36.68 20.61 -9.42
CA LEU A 518 37.85 21.21 -8.76
C LEU A 518 37.46 22.23 -7.66
N GLU A 519 36.41 23.02 -7.88
CA GLU A 519 35.89 23.95 -6.87
C GLU A 519 35.37 23.21 -5.63
N GLN A 520 34.67 22.11 -5.81
CA GLN A 520 34.20 21.27 -4.69
C GLN A 520 35.35 20.67 -3.90
N MET A 521 36.39 20.18 -4.57
CA MET A 521 37.60 19.68 -3.90
C MET A 521 38.34 20.79 -3.15
N ARG A 522 38.48 21.96 -3.75
CA ARG A 522 39.12 23.12 -3.13
C ARG A 522 38.39 23.55 -1.87
N SER A 523 37.07 23.74 -1.94
CA SER A 523 36.23 24.11 -0.79
C SER A 523 36.34 23.09 0.34
N PHE A 524 36.39 21.79 0.02
CA PHE A 524 36.57 20.75 1.03
C PHE A 524 37.93 20.86 1.73
N VAL A 525 39.03 21.00 0.98
CA VAL A 525 40.41 21.11 1.52
C VAL A 525 40.55 22.36 2.39
N GLU A 526 40.01 23.50 1.95
CA GLU A 526 40.07 24.77 2.70
C GLU A 526 39.32 24.69 4.04
N ASP A 527 38.23 23.91 4.12
CA ASP A 527 37.43 23.73 5.34
C ASP A 527 37.99 22.68 6.32
N LEU A 528 38.89 21.79 5.87
CA LEU A 528 39.41 20.67 6.68
C LEU A 528 40.08 21.10 8.00
N PRO A 529 40.94 22.12 8.06
CA PRO A 529 41.58 22.52 9.31
C PRO A 529 40.58 22.95 10.38
N ARG A 530 39.57 23.72 9.97
CA ARG A 530 38.49 24.17 10.87
C ARG A 530 37.68 23.00 11.40
N ARG A 531 37.25 22.06 10.51
CA ARG A 531 36.46 20.89 10.87
C ARG A 531 37.22 19.95 11.81
N ARG A 532 38.53 19.81 11.60
CA ARG A 532 39.40 19.04 12.48
C ARG A 532 39.43 19.63 13.89
N ALA A 533 39.65 20.95 14.02
CA ALA A 533 39.67 21.62 15.31
C ALA A 533 38.33 21.53 16.05
N GLU A 534 37.19 21.70 15.33
CA GLU A 534 35.86 21.57 15.91
C GLU A 534 35.58 20.13 16.42
N MET A 535 36.04 19.11 15.70
CA MET A 535 35.88 17.70 16.08
C MET A 535 36.73 17.36 17.33
N GLU A 536 38.00 17.78 17.34
CA GLU A 536 38.91 17.58 18.48
C GLU A 536 38.35 18.24 19.74
N LEU A 537 37.83 19.45 19.64
CA LEU A 537 37.19 20.16 20.75
C LEU A 537 35.91 19.49 21.24
N ALA A 538 35.07 18.95 20.34
CA ALA A 538 33.85 18.22 20.71
C ALA A 538 34.20 16.92 21.47
N LEU A 539 35.21 16.19 21.02
CA LEU A 539 35.70 14.98 21.67
C LEU A 539 36.32 15.24 23.04
N GLU A 540 37.14 16.30 23.18
CA GLU A 540 37.74 16.72 24.46
C GLU A 540 36.68 17.09 25.49
N ARG A 541 35.58 17.71 25.06
CA ARG A 541 34.42 18.06 25.91
C ARG A 541 33.47 16.90 26.20
N GLY A 542 33.66 15.76 25.58
CA GLY A 542 32.75 14.62 25.67
C GLY A 542 31.36 14.89 25.07
N ASP A 543 31.23 15.92 24.20
CA ASP A 543 29.96 16.25 23.55
C ASP A 543 29.69 15.31 22.37
N MET A 544 29.09 14.17 22.68
CA MET A 544 28.78 13.16 21.69
C MET A 544 27.74 13.60 20.66
N ARG A 545 26.83 14.53 21.02
CA ARG A 545 25.86 15.07 20.05
C ARG A 545 26.55 15.97 19.03
N ALA A 546 27.46 16.83 19.47
CA ALA A 546 28.26 17.63 18.56
C ALA A 546 29.19 16.75 17.71
N THR A 547 29.85 15.74 18.31
CA THR A 547 30.70 14.79 17.61
C THR A 547 29.92 14.04 16.50
N ALA A 548 28.73 13.53 16.77
CA ALA A 548 27.89 12.86 15.78
C ALA A 548 27.51 13.81 14.62
N ARG A 549 27.10 15.03 14.93
CA ARG A 549 26.75 16.05 13.92
C ARG A 549 27.94 16.42 13.05
N LEU A 550 29.12 16.67 13.65
CA LEU A 550 30.34 17.01 12.93
C LEU A 550 30.82 15.84 12.06
N ALA A 551 30.72 14.60 12.54
CA ALA A 551 31.05 13.41 11.77
C ALA A 551 30.13 13.23 10.56
N ARG A 552 28.84 13.47 10.71
CA ARG A 552 27.88 13.47 9.60
C ARG A 552 28.26 14.51 8.55
N ASN A 553 28.46 15.74 8.95
CA ASN A 553 28.83 16.83 8.04
C ASN A 553 30.15 16.55 7.31
N LEU A 554 31.14 15.97 7.99
CA LEU A 554 32.41 15.55 7.37
C LEU A 554 32.16 14.47 6.31
N GLY A 555 31.32 13.46 6.64
CA GLY A 555 31.00 12.40 5.71
C GLY A 555 30.25 12.86 4.45
N GLU A 556 29.27 13.75 4.60
CA GLU A 556 28.53 14.35 3.49
C GLU A 556 29.42 15.19 2.57
N THR A 557 30.27 16.05 3.14
CA THR A 557 31.16 16.90 2.36
C THR A 557 32.32 16.12 1.72
N ALA A 558 32.85 15.10 2.39
CA ALA A 558 33.86 14.19 1.82
C ALA A 558 33.29 13.43 0.62
N ARG A 559 32.05 12.96 0.72
CA ARG A 559 31.35 12.29 -0.40
C ARG A 559 31.13 13.24 -1.58
N ALA A 560 30.71 14.47 -1.31
CA ALA A 560 30.53 15.51 -2.33
C ALA A 560 31.84 15.84 -3.04
N ALA A 561 32.93 15.87 -2.31
CA ALA A 561 34.29 16.17 -2.85
C ALA A 561 34.99 14.95 -3.48
N GLY A 562 34.35 13.80 -3.57
CA GLY A 562 34.92 12.60 -4.22
C GLY A 562 35.87 11.78 -3.34
N ALA A 563 35.66 11.79 -2.02
CA ALA A 563 36.45 11.02 -1.05
C ALA A 563 35.62 9.94 -0.35
N PRO A 564 35.25 8.84 -1.04
CA PRO A 564 34.31 7.84 -0.54
C PRO A 564 34.85 7.09 0.69
N ARG A 565 36.13 6.83 0.76
CA ARG A 565 36.77 6.17 1.91
C ARG A 565 36.64 6.99 3.17
N LEU A 566 36.97 8.28 3.11
CA LEU A 566 36.82 9.20 4.21
C LEU A 566 35.35 9.35 4.65
N ALA A 567 34.43 9.39 3.69
CA ALA A 567 32.98 9.45 3.97
C ALA A 567 32.51 8.22 4.75
N GLY A 568 32.96 7.02 4.38
CA GLY A 568 32.64 5.78 5.09
C GLY A 568 33.19 5.73 6.52
N LEU A 569 34.40 6.21 6.74
CA LEU A 569 35.00 6.31 8.08
C LEU A 569 34.30 7.35 8.97
N ALA A 570 33.92 8.50 8.41
CA ALA A 570 33.14 9.52 9.11
C ALA A 570 31.74 8.98 9.53
N ALA A 571 31.09 8.20 8.68
CA ALA A 571 29.82 7.54 9.02
C ALA A 571 29.96 6.49 10.14
N ARG A 572 31.10 5.81 10.26
CA ARG A 572 31.41 4.94 11.40
C ARG A 572 31.56 5.72 12.70
N LEU A 573 32.22 6.85 12.66
CA LEU A 573 32.39 7.78 13.79
C LEU A 573 31.02 8.33 14.23
N GLU A 574 30.17 8.75 13.31
CA GLU A 574 28.81 9.21 13.59
C GLU A 574 28.00 8.14 14.33
N ARG A 575 27.99 6.90 13.83
CA ARG A 575 27.27 5.81 14.47
C ARG A 575 27.77 5.48 15.86
N SER A 576 29.09 5.57 16.09
CA SER A 576 29.69 5.38 17.41
C SER A 576 29.29 6.48 18.39
N ALA A 577 29.33 7.74 17.94
CA ALA A 577 28.96 8.89 18.75
C ALA A 577 27.46 9.02 19.04
N SER A 578 26.60 8.38 18.23
CA SER A 578 25.14 8.35 18.42
C SER A 578 24.64 7.29 19.40
N ARG A 579 25.50 6.39 19.88
CA ARG A 579 25.11 5.34 20.85
C ARG A 579 25.17 5.88 22.29
N PRO A 580 24.13 5.68 23.11
CA PRO A 580 24.14 6.03 24.53
C PRO A 580 24.92 4.99 25.34
N ASP A 581 26.26 4.98 25.23
CA ASP A 581 27.15 4.07 25.95
C ASP A 581 28.21 4.91 26.71
N PRO A 582 28.45 4.67 28.01
CA PRO A 582 29.53 5.33 28.76
C PRO A 582 30.92 5.16 28.13
N ARG A 583 31.15 4.09 27.38
CA ARG A 583 32.38 3.85 26.60
C ARG A 583 32.39 4.53 25.23
N GLY A 584 31.31 5.21 24.85
CA GLY A 584 31.13 5.85 23.54
C GLY A 584 32.13 6.95 23.26
N VAL A 585 32.56 7.72 24.28
CA VAL A 585 33.57 8.79 24.14
C VAL A 585 34.92 8.21 23.75
N GLU A 586 35.38 7.18 24.45
CA GLU A 586 36.68 6.53 24.16
C GLU A 586 36.67 5.84 22.79
N ALA A 587 35.56 5.17 22.44
CA ALA A 587 35.39 4.54 21.14
C ALA A 587 35.36 5.56 20.00
N ALA A 588 34.66 6.68 20.17
CA ALA A 588 34.64 7.78 19.19
C ALA A 588 36.02 8.44 19.04
N ALA A 589 36.73 8.69 20.13
CA ALA A 589 38.07 9.22 20.10
C ALA A 589 39.08 8.27 19.44
N ALA A 590 38.94 6.96 19.65
CA ALA A 590 39.76 5.95 18.98
C ALA A 590 39.48 5.92 17.46
N LEU A 591 38.20 5.97 17.06
CA LEU A 591 37.81 6.03 15.64
C LEU A 591 38.28 7.34 14.97
N TRP A 592 38.21 8.47 15.67
CA TRP A 592 38.75 9.74 15.16
C TRP A 592 40.26 9.65 14.92
N ARG A 593 41.03 9.15 15.88
CA ARG A 593 42.49 8.93 15.71
C ARG A 593 42.81 8.00 14.55
N ALA A 594 42.02 6.96 14.34
CA ALA A 594 42.17 6.03 13.23
C ALA A 594 41.81 6.69 11.87
N LEU A 595 40.98 7.72 11.85
CA LEU A 595 40.54 8.44 10.66
C LEU A 595 41.55 9.52 10.21
N LEU A 596 42.36 10.07 11.13
CA LEU A 596 43.33 11.13 10.82
C LEU A 596 44.32 10.82 9.68
N PRO A 597 44.91 9.60 9.58
CA PRO A 597 45.78 9.25 8.46
C PRO A 597 45.05 9.25 7.11
N ASP A 598 43.77 8.84 7.08
CA ASP A 598 42.95 8.85 5.86
C ASP A 598 42.58 10.27 5.45
N LEU A 599 42.34 11.16 6.42
CA LEU A 599 42.12 12.58 6.20
C LEU A 599 43.35 13.21 5.53
N ALA A 600 44.53 12.95 6.07
CA ALA A 600 45.80 13.47 5.52
C ALA A 600 46.09 12.97 4.10
N ARG A 601 45.81 11.67 3.82
CA ARG A 601 45.97 11.12 2.47
C ARG A 601 44.98 11.75 1.48
N THR A 602 43.74 11.93 1.89
CA THR A 602 42.69 12.55 1.08
C THR A 602 43.06 14.00 0.74
N GLU A 603 43.52 14.77 1.74
CA GLU A 603 43.98 16.14 1.58
C GLU A 603 45.15 16.22 0.60
N ALA A 604 46.17 15.38 0.75
CA ALA A 604 47.33 15.33 -0.14
C ALA A 604 46.95 14.93 -1.57
N GLY A 605 46.02 13.95 -1.74
CA GLY A 605 45.50 13.54 -3.03
C GLY A 605 44.74 14.64 -3.74
N MET A 606 43.87 15.37 -3.01
CA MET A 606 43.11 16.50 -3.55
C MET A 606 44.02 17.67 -3.91
N ALA A 607 45.00 17.98 -3.08
CA ALA A 607 46.02 19.00 -3.39
C ALA A 607 46.80 18.63 -4.65
N GLY A 608 47.13 17.36 -4.84
CA GLY A 608 47.73 16.84 -6.08
C GLY A 608 46.85 17.02 -7.32
N ALA A 609 45.57 16.74 -7.20
CA ALA A 609 44.59 16.93 -8.29
C ALA A 609 44.39 18.43 -8.63
N LEU A 610 44.30 19.29 -7.60
CA LEU A 610 44.20 20.73 -7.75
C LEU A 610 45.48 21.35 -8.39
N ALA A 611 46.64 20.77 -8.14
CA ALA A 611 47.92 21.17 -8.75
C ALA A 611 48.13 20.57 -10.16
N GLY A 612 47.14 19.88 -10.73
CA GLY A 612 47.24 19.28 -12.06
C GLY A 612 48.13 18.03 -12.13
N ARG A 613 48.51 17.43 -11.00
CA ARG A 613 49.33 16.21 -10.91
C ARG A 613 48.54 14.91 -11.08
N MET A 614 47.21 15.00 -11.05
CA MET A 614 46.29 13.88 -11.31
C MET A 614 45.34 14.29 -12.44
N GLU A 615 45.19 13.42 -13.43
CA GLU A 615 44.29 13.65 -14.56
C GLU A 615 42.88 13.11 -14.24
N PHE A 616 41.87 13.91 -14.55
CA PHE A 616 40.51 13.40 -14.62
C PHE A 616 40.40 12.43 -15.81
N PRO A 617 39.66 11.32 -15.69
CA PRO A 617 39.46 10.39 -16.80
C PRO A 617 38.96 11.15 -18.04
N SER A 618 39.60 10.92 -19.19
CA SER A 618 39.19 11.49 -20.47
C SER A 618 37.79 10.97 -20.81
N SER A 619 36.91 11.84 -21.29
CA SER A 619 35.59 11.49 -21.82
C SER A 619 35.74 10.67 -23.09
N GLY A 620 35.72 9.32 -22.97
CA GLY A 620 35.76 8.47 -24.15
C GLY A 620 35.96 6.99 -23.82
N ALA A 621 34.88 6.25 -23.62
CA ALA A 621 34.57 4.94 -24.20
C ALA A 621 33.15 4.54 -23.74
#